data_c90aee52f90469a9c75de53b4b7d8efc
#
_entry.id   c90aee52f90469a9c75de53b4b7d8efc
#
_cell.length_a   1.000
_cell.length_b   1.000
_cell.length_c   1.000
_cell.angle_alpha   90.00
_cell.angle_beta   90.00
_cell.angle_gamma   90.00
#
_symmetry.space_group_name_H-M   'P 1'
#
loop_
_entity.id
_entity.type
_entity.pdbx_description
1 polymer ?
#
loop_
_entity_poly.entity_id
_entity_poly.type
_entity_poly.pdbx_seq_one_letter_code
_entity_poly.pdbx_strand_id
1 'polypeptide(L)'
;MDIIHEITPLSEKDCFYIVDRRKTEFTYPIHCHLEYELNFIEHAPGVRRVFGDSAEVIEEYELVLITGKELEHVWEQNACKSPLIHEITIQFSPNLFGNNILEKNQFNSIRKMLEKAQRGISFPMSSILKVYHLLE
;
A
#
# COMPACT_ATOMS: atom_id res chain seq x y z
N MET A 1 17.52 13.52 5.26
CA MET A 1 16.16 13.37 5.79
C MET A 1 16.06 12.04 6.53
N ASP A 2 15.57 12.08 7.73
CA ASP A 2 15.42 10.86 8.52
C ASP A 2 14.22 10.06 8.04
N ILE A 3 14.41 8.75 7.98
CA ILE A 3 13.36 7.82 7.58
C ILE A 3 12.63 7.37 8.83
N ILE A 4 11.30 7.48 8.80
CA ILE A 4 10.48 7.06 9.92
C ILE A 4 10.26 5.55 9.87
N HIS A 5 10.56 4.87 10.98
CA HIS A 5 10.21 3.47 11.18
C HIS A 5 8.87 3.45 11.90
N GLU A 6 7.80 3.34 11.13
CA GLU A 6 6.44 3.43 11.63
C GLU A 6 6.09 2.21 12.48
N ILE A 7 5.41 2.45 13.60
CA ILE A 7 4.86 1.40 14.45
C ILE A 7 3.35 1.40 14.25
N THR A 8 2.84 0.36 13.59
CA THR A 8 1.41 0.22 13.34
C THR A 8 0.70 -0.24 14.60
N PRO A 9 -0.45 0.36 14.97
CA PRO A 9 -1.21 -0.06 16.15
C PRO A 9 -2.00 -1.35 15.85
N LEU A 10 -1.29 -2.44 15.65
CA LEU A 10 -1.82 -3.73 15.28
C LEU A 10 -1.38 -4.77 16.31
N SER A 11 -2.34 -5.37 17.04
CA SER A 11 -2.07 -6.40 18.03
C SER A 11 -2.15 -7.79 17.39
N GLU A 12 -1.68 -8.81 18.13
CA GLU A 12 -1.77 -10.20 17.69
C GLU A 12 -3.22 -10.68 17.54
N LYS A 13 -4.16 -9.96 18.14
CA LYS A 13 -5.60 -10.31 18.08
C LYS A 13 -6.30 -9.66 16.89
N ASP A 14 -5.63 -8.76 16.19
CA ASP A 14 -6.20 -8.06 15.05
C ASP A 14 -5.87 -8.78 13.76
N CYS A 15 -6.83 -8.84 12.82
CA CYS A 15 -6.56 -9.30 11.47
C CYS A 15 -5.82 -8.22 10.68
N PHE A 16 -6.27 -6.98 10.81
CA PHE A 16 -5.70 -5.86 10.05
C PHE A 16 -6.03 -4.54 10.74
N TYR A 17 -5.32 -3.50 10.31
CA TYR A 17 -5.54 -2.12 10.70
C TYR A 17 -5.91 -1.34 9.44
N ILE A 18 -7.08 -0.71 9.43
CA ILE A 18 -7.59 0.02 8.28
C ILE A 18 -7.75 1.48 8.65
N VAL A 19 -7.27 2.37 7.78
CA VAL A 19 -7.48 3.81 7.90
C VAL A 19 -8.03 4.32 6.57
N ASP A 20 -9.18 4.99 6.65
CA ASP A 20 -9.83 5.62 5.51
C ASP A 20 -9.70 7.14 5.71
N ARG A 21 -9.00 7.82 4.80
CA ARG A 21 -8.69 9.24 4.93
C ARG A 21 -9.22 10.03 3.74
N ARG A 22 -9.75 11.20 4.05
CA ARG A 22 -10.04 12.25 3.07
C ARG A 22 -9.06 13.36 3.34
N LYS A 23 -8.35 13.83 2.31
CA LYS A 23 -7.30 14.81 2.48
C LYS A 23 -7.18 15.72 1.27
N THR A 24 -6.46 16.83 1.43
CA THR A 24 -6.19 17.77 0.35
C THR A 24 -4.73 17.74 -0.09
N GLU A 25 -3.88 17.03 0.65
CA GLU A 25 -2.45 16.94 0.34
C GLU A 25 -1.81 15.72 1.02
N PHE A 26 -0.67 15.32 0.49
CA PHE A 26 0.18 14.29 1.07
C PHE A 26 1.35 14.95 1.78
N THR A 27 1.42 14.82 3.09
CA THR A 27 2.46 15.42 3.92
C THR A 27 3.23 14.42 4.77
N TYR A 28 2.80 13.15 4.77
CA TYR A 28 3.48 12.13 5.55
C TYR A 28 4.88 11.88 5.00
N PRO A 29 5.92 11.88 5.84
CA PRO A 29 7.29 11.71 5.36
C PRO A 29 7.60 10.29 4.91
N ILE A 30 8.75 10.11 4.24
CA ILE A 30 9.21 8.80 3.82
C ILE A 30 9.36 7.88 5.02
N HIS A 31 8.88 6.64 4.89
CA HIS A 31 8.80 5.70 6.02
C HIS A 31 8.90 4.25 5.55
N CYS A 32 9.07 3.36 6.51
CA CYS A 32 8.96 1.92 6.32
C CYS A 32 8.33 1.30 7.57
N HIS A 33 7.84 0.08 7.46
CA HIS A 33 7.19 -0.64 8.56
C HIS A 33 7.27 -2.15 8.32
N LEU A 34 7.02 -2.93 9.39
CA LEU A 34 7.10 -4.39 9.34
C LEU A 34 5.87 -5.02 8.69
N GLU A 35 4.72 -4.38 8.82
CA GLU A 35 3.44 -4.89 8.31
C GLU A 35 3.39 -4.87 6.79
N TYR A 36 2.61 -5.79 6.22
CA TYR A 36 2.23 -5.70 4.82
C TYR A 36 1.20 -4.59 4.67
N GLU A 37 1.23 -3.92 3.53
CA GLU A 37 0.31 -2.82 3.27
C GLU A 37 -0.31 -2.93 1.89
N LEU A 38 -1.64 -2.84 1.85
CA LEU A 38 -2.40 -2.63 0.63
C LEU A 38 -2.94 -1.21 0.70
N ASN A 39 -2.54 -0.36 -0.22
CA ASN A 39 -2.90 1.06 -0.20
C ASN A 39 -3.64 1.45 -1.47
N PHE A 40 -4.82 2.01 -1.30
CA PHE A 40 -5.66 2.50 -2.38
C PHE A 40 -5.76 4.01 -2.31
N ILE A 41 -5.60 4.66 -3.47
CA ILE A 41 -5.75 6.11 -3.59
C ILE A 41 -6.62 6.39 -4.80
N GLU A 42 -7.58 7.30 -4.65
CA GLU A 42 -8.35 7.83 -5.76
C GLU A 42 -8.39 9.35 -5.69
N HIS A 43 -8.62 9.98 -6.84
CA HIS A 43 -8.73 11.43 -6.98
C HIS A 43 -7.45 12.19 -6.63
N ALA A 44 -6.29 11.58 -6.88
CA ALA A 44 -4.99 12.21 -6.63
C ALA A 44 -4.06 12.14 -7.85
N PRO A 45 -4.53 12.40 -9.08
CA PRO A 45 -3.63 12.36 -10.24
C PRO A 45 -2.54 13.42 -10.09
N GLY A 46 -1.31 13.05 -10.44
CA GLY A 46 -0.16 13.95 -10.34
C GLY A 46 0.69 13.75 -9.09
N VAL A 47 0.21 13.00 -8.09
CA VAL A 47 1.02 12.61 -6.93
C VAL A 47 2.15 11.71 -7.41
N ARG A 48 3.33 11.84 -6.80
CA ARG A 48 4.47 10.98 -7.11
C ARG A 48 4.62 9.91 -6.04
N ARG A 49 4.61 8.65 -6.48
CA ARG A 49 4.88 7.50 -5.61
C ARG A 49 6.36 7.17 -5.66
N VAL A 50 7.00 7.10 -4.50
CA VAL A 50 8.41 6.73 -4.38
C VAL A 50 8.53 5.44 -3.58
N PHE A 51 9.10 4.40 -4.20
CA PHE A 51 9.40 3.12 -3.57
C PHE A 51 10.90 2.84 -3.72
N GLY A 52 11.64 2.94 -2.62
CA GLY A 52 13.09 2.79 -2.68
C GLY A 52 13.71 3.78 -3.64
N ASP A 53 14.30 3.29 -4.72
CA ASP A 53 14.94 4.11 -5.75
C ASP A 53 14.05 4.32 -6.99
N SER A 54 12.80 3.88 -6.94
CA SER A 54 11.84 4.00 -8.05
C SER A 54 10.81 5.10 -7.76
N ALA A 55 10.50 5.90 -8.75
CA ALA A 55 9.50 6.96 -8.63
C ALA A 55 8.62 7.01 -9.88
N GLU A 56 7.31 7.09 -9.66
CA GLU A 56 6.31 7.22 -10.74
C GLU A 56 5.21 8.19 -10.33
N VAL A 57 4.65 8.87 -11.32
CA VAL A 57 3.48 9.73 -11.13
C VAL A 57 2.23 8.87 -11.25
N ILE A 58 1.32 8.97 -10.29
CA ILE A 58 0.11 8.16 -10.28
C ILE A 58 -1.02 8.83 -11.10
N GLU A 59 -1.98 8.01 -11.49
CA GLU A 59 -3.16 8.44 -12.23
C GLU A 59 -4.36 8.59 -11.27
N GLU A 60 -5.57 8.54 -11.80
CA GLU A 60 -6.80 8.72 -11.02
C GLU A 60 -7.00 7.66 -9.94
N TYR A 61 -6.61 6.41 -10.24
CA TYR A 61 -6.71 5.29 -9.31
C TYR A 61 -5.34 4.66 -9.11
N GLU A 62 -4.98 4.41 -7.87
CA GLU A 62 -3.75 3.76 -7.50
C GLU A 62 -4.03 2.64 -6.50
N LEU A 63 -3.48 1.47 -6.72
CA LEU A 63 -3.53 0.37 -5.78
C LEU A 63 -2.16 -0.29 -5.75
N VAL A 64 -1.54 -0.32 -4.58
CA VAL A 64 -0.21 -0.90 -4.41
C VAL A 64 -0.21 -1.89 -3.25
N LEU A 65 0.66 -2.89 -3.35
CA LEU A 65 0.92 -3.84 -2.28
C LEU A 65 2.40 -3.78 -1.93
N ILE A 66 2.69 -3.63 -0.65
CA ILE A 66 4.04 -3.55 -0.10
C ILE A 66 4.20 -4.63 0.95
N THR A 67 5.21 -5.50 0.79
CA THR A 67 5.53 -6.54 1.77
C THR A 67 6.96 -6.45 2.29
N GLY A 68 7.79 -5.56 1.74
CA GLY A 68 9.17 -5.37 2.19
C GLY A 68 9.25 -4.54 3.45
N LYS A 69 9.70 -5.14 4.55
CA LYS A 69 9.77 -4.48 5.86
C LYS A 69 10.76 -3.31 5.89
N GLU A 70 11.71 -3.29 4.97
CA GLU A 70 12.72 -2.24 4.89
C GLU A 70 12.53 -1.36 3.64
N LEU A 71 11.46 -1.57 2.89
CA LEU A 71 11.18 -0.76 1.72
C LEU A 71 10.72 0.63 2.15
N GLU A 72 11.55 1.62 1.87
CA GLU A 72 11.21 3.00 2.12
C GLU A 72 10.21 3.46 1.09
N HIS A 73 9.11 4.06 1.52
CA HIS A 73 8.07 4.50 0.60
C HIS A 73 7.41 5.79 1.07
N VAL A 74 6.91 6.54 0.12
CA VAL A 74 6.22 7.80 0.36
C VAL A 74 5.41 8.18 -0.88
N TRP A 75 4.31 8.91 -0.67
CA TRP A 75 3.60 9.63 -1.72
C TRP A 75 3.84 11.11 -1.53
N GLU A 76 4.33 11.76 -2.58
CA GLU A 76 4.65 13.19 -2.58
C GLU A 76 3.62 13.95 -3.39
N GLN A 77 3.24 15.14 -2.90
CA GLN A 77 2.22 15.96 -3.54
C GLN A 77 2.49 16.24 -5.01
N ASN A 78 3.73 16.56 -5.33
CA ASN A 78 4.16 16.82 -6.70
C ASN A 78 3.20 17.79 -7.43
N ALA A 79 2.68 17.43 -8.58
CA ALA A 79 1.79 18.27 -9.39
C ALA A 79 0.29 18.12 -9.04
N CYS A 80 -0.05 17.32 -8.05
CA CYS A 80 -1.44 17.10 -7.69
C CYS A 80 -2.07 18.33 -7.05
N LYS A 81 -3.23 18.72 -7.53
CA LYS A 81 -3.99 19.88 -7.04
C LYS A 81 -5.41 19.51 -6.62
N SER A 82 -5.69 18.20 -6.52
CA SER A 82 -7.02 17.74 -6.15
C SER A 82 -7.35 18.09 -4.70
N PRO A 83 -8.54 18.67 -4.42
CA PRO A 83 -8.99 18.89 -3.04
C PRO A 83 -9.78 17.70 -2.48
N LEU A 84 -9.91 16.59 -3.24
CA LEU A 84 -10.79 15.48 -2.93
C LEU A 84 -10.05 14.15 -2.84
N ILE A 85 -8.83 14.15 -2.39
CA ILE A 85 -8.02 12.93 -2.28
C ILE A 85 -8.66 11.96 -1.29
N HIS A 86 -8.82 10.72 -1.71
CA HIS A 86 -9.32 9.65 -0.86
C HIS A 86 -8.28 8.53 -0.81
N GLU A 87 -7.87 8.14 0.40
CA GLU A 87 -6.87 7.10 0.61
C GLU A 87 -7.38 6.08 1.62
N ILE A 88 -7.27 4.81 1.27
CA ILE A 88 -7.55 3.70 2.18
C ILE A 88 -6.26 2.91 2.34
N THR A 89 -5.77 2.82 3.58
CA THR A 89 -4.59 2.05 3.92
C THR A 89 -5.00 0.84 4.74
N ILE A 90 -4.63 -0.35 4.27
CA ILE A 90 -4.88 -1.61 4.98
C ILE A 90 -3.53 -2.21 5.32
N GLN A 91 -3.26 -2.38 6.62
CA GLN A 91 -2.03 -3.00 7.09
C GLN A 91 -2.36 -4.29 7.83
N PHE A 92 -1.54 -5.31 7.62
CA PHE A 92 -1.74 -6.61 8.24
C PHE A 92 -0.40 -7.29 8.51
N SER A 93 -0.42 -8.20 9.51
CA SER A 93 0.79 -8.92 9.90
C SER A 93 1.26 -9.84 8.77
N PRO A 94 2.59 -9.98 8.56
CA PRO A 94 3.12 -11.00 7.66
C PRO A 94 2.66 -12.42 8.03
N ASN A 95 2.23 -12.63 9.26
CA ASN A 95 1.80 -13.93 9.77
C ASN A 95 0.28 -14.11 9.77
N LEU A 96 -0.48 -13.19 9.15
CA LEU A 96 -1.94 -13.22 9.14
C LEU A 96 -2.49 -14.57 8.67
N PHE A 97 -1.90 -15.15 7.64
CA PHE A 97 -2.36 -16.40 7.05
C PHE A 97 -1.81 -17.66 7.73
N GLY A 98 -1.02 -17.50 8.80
CA GLY A 98 -0.39 -18.61 9.48
C GLY A 98 0.77 -19.21 8.69
N ASN A 99 1.31 -20.34 9.19
CA ASN A 99 2.54 -20.90 8.65
C ASN A 99 2.34 -21.83 7.45
N ASN A 100 1.14 -22.38 7.27
CA ASN A 100 0.94 -23.47 6.32
C ASN A 100 0.03 -23.15 5.14
N ILE A 101 -0.89 -22.20 5.27
CA ILE A 101 -1.89 -21.97 4.23
C ILE A 101 -1.28 -21.49 2.92
N LEU A 102 -0.29 -20.59 2.99
CA LEU A 102 0.37 -20.07 1.79
C LEU A 102 1.25 -21.11 1.09
N GLU A 103 1.59 -22.20 1.78
CA GLU A 103 2.35 -23.30 1.21
C GLU A 103 1.49 -24.25 0.38
N LYS A 104 0.16 -24.14 0.48
CA LYS A 104 -0.75 -24.96 -0.31
C LYS A 104 -0.70 -24.57 -1.77
N ASN A 105 -0.86 -25.55 -2.65
CA ASN A 105 -0.76 -25.35 -4.11
C ASN A 105 -1.72 -24.28 -4.61
N GLN A 106 -2.92 -24.20 -4.06
CA GLN A 106 -3.94 -23.26 -4.50
C GLN A 106 -3.59 -21.81 -4.15
N PHE A 107 -2.61 -21.60 -3.27
CA PHE A 107 -2.15 -20.27 -2.85
C PHE A 107 -0.84 -19.87 -3.52
N ASN A 108 -0.35 -20.64 -4.49
CA ASN A 108 0.93 -20.37 -5.13
C ASN A 108 1.01 -18.99 -5.79
N SER A 109 -0.03 -18.55 -6.47
CA SER A 109 -0.05 -17.22 -7.10
C SER A 109 -0.06 -16.09 -6.06
N ILE A 110 -0.76 -16.28 -4.95
CA ILE A 110 -0.77 -15.31 -3.84
C ILE A 110 0.63 -15.22 -3.22
N ARG A 111 1.26 -16.35 -2.96
CA ARG A 111 2.62 -16.39 -2.41
C ARG A 111 3.61 -15.65 -3.31
N LYS A 112 3.55 -15.89 -4.62
CA LYS A 112 4.42 -15.21 -5.58
C LYS A 112 4.17 -13.72 -5.63
N MET A 113 2.91 -13.30 -5.53
CA MET A 113 2.56 -11.89 -5.48
C MET A 113 3.15 -11.22 -4.24
N LEU A 114 3.04 -11.85 -3.07
CA LEU A 114 3.60 -11.34 -1.83
C LEU A 114 5.13 -11.24 -1.89
N GLU A 115 5.80 -12.19 -2.55
CA GLU A 115 7.25 -12.14 -2.75
C GLU A 115 7.67 -10.96 -3.64
N LYS A 116 6.96 -10.76 -4.75
CA LYS A 116 7.24 -9.63 -5.65
C LYS A 116 6.98 -8.29 -4.99
N ALA A 117 6.02 -8.23 -4.09
CA ALA A 117 5.66 -7.00 -3.39
C ALA A 117 6.69 -6.55 -2.36
N GLN A 118 7.76 -7.30 -2.13
CA GLN A 118 8.87 -6.84 -1.29
C GLN A 118 9.51 -5.56 -1.83
N ARG A 119 9.40 -5.33 -3.13
CA ARG A 119 9.85 -4.10 -3.78
C ARG A 119 8.69 -3.14 -4.08
N GLY A 120 7.51 -3.47 -3.61
CA GLY A 120 6.28 -2.77 -3.95
C GLY A 120 5.80 -3.12 -5.36
N ILE A 121 4.53 -3.43 -5.49
CA ILE A 121 3.91 -3.63 -6.80
C ILE A 121 2.70 -2.72 -6.93
N SER A 122 2.50 -2.20 -8.14
CA SER A 122 1.29 -1.45 -8.46
C SER A 122 0.44 -2.29 -9.40
N PHE A 123 -0.88 -2.19 -9.22
CA PHE A 123 -1.82 -2.92 -10.05
C PHE A 123 -2.30 -2.04 -11.20
N PRO A 124 -2.51 -2.60 -12.39
CA PRO A 124 -3.02 -1.82 -13.52
C PRO A 124 -4.47 -1.38 -13.28
N MET A 125 -4.86 -0.30 -13.96
CA MET A 125 -6.20 0.27 -13.84
C MET A 125 -7.30 -0.78 -14.03
N SER A 126 -7.14 -1.68 -15.00
CA SER A 126 -8.12 -2.73 -15.28
C SER A 126 -8.35 -3.64 -14.07
N SER A 127 -7.30 -3.94 -13.31
CA SER A 127 -7.40 -4.75 -12.09
C SER A 127 -8.03 -3.96 -10.95
N ILE A 128 -7.66 -2.69 -10.81
CA ILE A 128 -8.21 -1.82 -9.76
C ILE A 128 -9.73 -1.71 -9.92
N LEU A 129 -10.20 -1.48 -11.14
CA LEU A 129 -11.63 -1.33 -11.40
C LEU A 129 -12.41 -2.61 -11.07
N LYS A 130 -11.81 -3.78 -11.22
CA LYS A 130 -12.47 -5.04 -10.88
C LYS A 130 -12.69 -5.22 -9.38
N VAL A 131 -11.86 -4.64 -8.55
CA VAL A 131 -11.94 -4.80 -7.09
C VAL A 131 -12.42 -3.53 -6.37
N TYR A 132 -12.70 -2.48 -7.12
CA TYR A 132 -13.10 -1.18 -6.56
C TYR A 132 -14.25 -1.30 -5.57
N HIS A 133 -15.27 -2.08 -5.92
CA HIS A 133 -16.44 -2.27 -5.06
C HIS A 133 -16.12 -2.95 -3.72
N LEU A 134 -14.98 -3.62 -3.62
CA LEU A 134 -14.53 -4.25 -2.38
C LEU A 134 -13.80 -3.27 -1.47
N LEU A 135 -13.36 -2.14 -2.03
CA LEU A 135 -12.58 -1.13 -1.31
C LEU A 135 -13.44 -0.03 -0.70
N GLU A 136 -14.69 0.03 -1.09
CA GLU A 136 -15.63 1.03 -0.56
C GLU A 136 -16.19 0.68 0.82
#